data_5556a094a36594e985bfb475ac042bf7
#
_entry.id   5556a094a36594e985bfb475ac042bf7
#
_cell.length_a   1.000
_cell.length_b   1.000
_cell.length_c   1.000
_cell.angle_alpha   90.00
_cell.angle_beta   90.00
_cell.angle_gamma   90.00
#
_symmetry.space_group_name_H-M   'P 1'
#
loop_
_entity.id
_entity.type
_entity.pdbx_description
1 polymer ?
#
loop_
_entity_poly.entity_id
_entity_poly.type
_entity_poly.pdbx_seq_one_letter_code
_entity_poly.pdbx_strand_id
1 'polypeptide(L)'
;GWYSVNAVHDETDGINAYLDTSSSAYDPDRDGYRNDSSSAQGGWRFNRQWDADVHALRAQSRNEYDGSAFGGNLSKGVQQAIGGRLRYAPSDALKLTASVGSSADLSDAYYEGAYLSTYDTRRKQGALQADLDTGPGLLTVGFDWQRDAIASSDTYDANSRIDRAAFAQWQQTLGSQSLQASLRRNDNSQFGGKTTGSLLWGWDFAEHLRVTASYGTAFKAPTFNELYYPDYGNPLLGPETSRSAELGLRGRYDWGTWTLSAFQTRIDDLIAYDASLVDASHPFGQPNNIDRARIRGVEAGHDTALAGWTLRTAVTWLAPQADGDVNYGNWLPRRARQSGRIDADRSIGAFGVGASLFGSGARYDDLANTQRLAGEGVLDLRASYAVNADWKVQLTANNVFDRQYETARWYAQPGRNYLLTLRYEPAQ
;
A
#
# COMPACT_ATOMS: atom_id res chain seq x y z
N GLY A 1 3.24 -5.99 -31.59
CA GLY A 1 2.44 -6.13 -30.37
C GLY A 1 3.16 -6.98 -29.35
N TRP A 2 2.65 -6.99 -28.14
CA TRP A 2 3.14 -7.80 -27.01
C TRP A 2 1.96 -8.26 -26.18
N TYR A 3 2.13 -9.33 -25.44
CA TYR A 3 1.14 -9.80 -24.48
C TYR A 3 1.84 -10.49 -23.29
N SER A 4 1.14 -10.57 -22.16
CA SER A 4 1.53 -11.35 -20.97
C SER A 4 0.28 -11.95 -20.36
N VAL A 5 0.35 -13.21 -19.94
CA VAL A 5 -0.71 -13.92 -19.22
C VAL A 5 -0.09 -14.56 -18.00
N ASN A 6 -0.72 -14.40 -16.84
CA ASN A 6 -0.29 -15.01 -15.60
C ASN A 6 -1.47 -15.73 -14.96
N ALA A 7 -1.19 -16.85 -14.30
CA ALA A 7 -2.11 -17.55 -13.41
C ALA A 7 -1.37 -17.94 -12.14
N VAL A 8 -2.01 -17.77 -11.00
CA VAL A 8 -1.45 -18.08 -9.69
C VAL A 8 -2.51 -18.84 -8.89
N HIS A 9 -2.08 -19.91 -8.25
CA HIS A 9 -2.80 -20.60 -7.20
C HIS A 9 -2.00 -20.51 -5.92
N ASP A 10 -2.63 -20.07 -4.84
CA ASP A 10 -2.05 -19.98 -3.51
C ASP A 10 -3.00 -20.58 -2.50
N GLU A 11 -2.50 -21.49 -1.65
CA GLU A 11 -3.29 -22.19 -0.65
C GLU A 11 -2.45 -22.47 0.59
N THR A 12 -3.04 -22.26 1.75
CA THR A 12 -2.45 -22.61 3.06
C THR A 12 -3.53 -22.99 4.06
N ASP A 13 -3.22 -23.97 4.91
CA ASP A 13 -4.06 -24.27 6.06
C ASP A 13 -3.97 -23.17 7.15
N GLY A 14 -3.05 -22.22 7.01
CA GLY A 14 -2.88 -21.11 7.94
C GLY A 14 -2.34 -21.52 9.31
N ILE A 15 -2.57 -20.64 10.26
CA ILE A 15 -2.28 -20.81 11.69
C ILE A 15 -3.54 -20.42 12.47
N ASN A 16 -3.66 -20.77 13.74
CA ASN A 16 -4.60 -20.10 14.64
C ASN A 16 -4.07 -18.67 14.85
N ALA A 17 -4.69 -17.68 14.19
CA ALA A 17 -4.18 -16.32 14.16
C ALA A 17 -4.67 -15.46 15.33
N TYR A 18 -5.84 -15.75 15.89
CA TYR A 18 -6.42 -14.99 17.00
C TYR A 18 -6.12 -15.65 18.35
N LEU A 19 -5.64 -14.88 19.33
CA LEU A 19 -5.07 -15.41 20.58
C LEU A 19 -5.92 -15.11 21.82
N ASP A 20 -6.97 -14.29 21.73
CA ASP A 20 -7.80 -13.97 22.90
C ASP A 20 -8.79 -15.09 23.22
N THR A 21 -8.36 -16.04 23.99
CA THR A 21 -9.19 -17.18 24.44
C THR A 21 -10.38 -16.77 25.33
N SER A 22 -10.47 -15.53 25.76
CA SER A 22 -11.60 -15.01 26.54
C SER A 22 -12.70 -14.42 25.64
N SER A 23 -12.40 -14.18 24.36
CA SER A 23 -13.33 -13.67 23.37
C SER A 23 -14.32 -14.76 22.92
N SER A 24 -15.58 -14.39 22.75
CA SER A 24 -16.58 -15.27 22.12
C SER A 24 -16.33 -15.49 20.61
N ALA A 25 -15.41 -14.73 20.03
CA ALA A 25 -14.99 -14.88 18.64
C ALA A 25 -13.84 -15.89 18.47
N TYR A 26 -13.20 -16.33 19.55
CA TYR A 26 -12.06 -17.25 19.50
C TYR A 26 -12.48 -18.66 19.07
N ASP A 27 -11.81 -19.18 18.04
CA ASP A 27 -11.89 -20.58 17.62
C ASP A 27 -10.46 -21.15 17.60
N PRO A 28 -10.17 -22.31 18.28
CA PRO A 28 -8.83 -22.89 18.32
C PRO A 28 -8.44 -23.65 17.04
N ASP A 29 -9.05 -23.35 15.91
CA ASP A 29 -8.74 -23.97 14.64
C ASP A 29 -7.61 -23.23 13.88
N ARG A 30 -7.45 -23.50 12.61
CA ARG A 30 -6.47 -22.86 11.72
C ARG A 30 -7.21 -22.01 10.70
N ASP A 31 -6.77 -20.78 10.56
CA ASP A 31 -7.32 -19.81 9.63
C ASP A 31 -6.75 -20.03 8.23
N GLY A 32 -7.44 -20.87 7.46
CA GLY A 32 -7.02 -21.23 6.11
C GLY A 32 -7.22 -20.09 5.09
N TYR A 33 -6.38 -20.07 4.07
CA TYR A 33 -6.49 -19.13 2.95
C TYR A 33 -6.27 -19.84 1.62
N ARG A 34 -7.11 -19.50 0.64
CA ARG A 34 -6.94 -19.91 -0.76
C ARG A 34 -7.18 -18.75 -1.68
N ASN A 35 -6.37 -18.63 -2.75
CA ASN A 35 -6.54 -17.64 -3.80
C ASN A 35 -6.20 -18.23 -5.17
N ASP A 36 -7.13 -18.10 -6.11
CA ASP A 36 -6.96 -18.42 -7.51
C ASP A 36 -7.03 -17.12 -8.32
N SER A 37 -5.94 -16.71 -8.94
CA SER A 37 -5.90 -15.47 -9.70
C SER A 37 -5.37 -15.64 -11.11
N SER A 38 -5.88 -14.83 -12.01
CA SER A 38 -5.41 -14.74 -13.40
C SER A 38 -5.33 -13.29 -13.84
N SER A 39 -4.32 -12.96 -14.63
CA SER A 39 -4.21 -11.67 -15.28
C SER A 39 -3.72 -11.80 -16.71
N ALA A 40 -4.20 -10.91 -17.55
CA ALA A 40 -3.78 -10.81 -18.94
C ALA A 40 -3.58 -9.33 -19.28
N GLN A 41 -2.56 -9.04 -20.05
CA GLN A 41 -2.31 -7.72 -20.61
C GLN A 41 -1.74 -7.84 -22.00
N GLY A 42 -2.03 -6.87 -22.85
CA GLY A 42 -1.49 -6.82 -24.19
C GLY A 42 -1.51 -5.42 -24.76
N GLY A 43 -0.60 -5.17 -25.67
CA GLY A 43 -0.48 -3.87 -26.31
C GLY A 43 -0.11 -4.00 -27.79
N TRP A 44 -0.55 -3.01 -28.54
CA TRP A 44 -0.29 -2.93 -29.94
C TRP A 44 0.10 -1.52 -30.36
N ARG A 45 1.18 -1.40 -31.13
CA ARG A 45 1.55 -0.18 -31.82
C ARG A 45 1.03 -0.22 -33.25
N PHE A 46 0.03 0.59 -33.55
CA PHE A 46 -0.61 0.63 -34.86
C PHE A 46 0.30 1.28 -35.92
N ASN A 47 0.98 2.34 -35.50
CA ASN A 47 1.98 3.08 -36.28
C ASN A 47 2.88 3.88 -35.35
N ARG A 48 3.65 4.85 -35.89
CA ARG A 48 4.56 5.69 -35.10
C ARG A 48 3.84 6.62 -34.11
N GLN A 49 2.59 6.96 -34.38
CA GLN A 49 1.81 7.93 -33.61
C GLN A 49 0.81 7.26 -32.65
N TRP A 50 0.34 6.05 -32.95
CA TRP A 50 -0.74 5.41 -32.23
C TRP A 50 -0.30 4.09 -31.60
N ASP A 51 -0.53 3.96 -30.30
CA ASP A 51 -0.49 2.68 -29.60
C ASP A 51 -1.62 2.55 -28.58
N ALA A 52 -1.99 1.31 -28.27
CA ALA A 52 -2.97 1.00 -27.26
C ALA A 52 -2.53 -0.19 -26.43
N ASP A 53 -2.95 -0.22 -25.19
CA ASP A 53 -2.82 -1.38 -24.31
C ASP A 53 -4.11 -1.63 -23.54
N VAL A 54 -4.32 -2.91 -23.20
CA VAL A 54 -5.41 -3.38 -22.35
C VAL A 54 -4.86 -4.31 -21.28
N HIS A 55 -5.52 -4.34 -20.13
CA HIS A 55 -5.23 -5.27 -19.06
C HIS A 55 -6.51 -5.75 -18.38
N ALA A 56 -6.47 -6.98 -17.87
CA ALA A 56 -7.53 -7.57 -17.06
C ALA A 56 -6.93 -8.41 -15.93
N LEU A 57 -7.57 -8.39 -14.78
CA LEU A 57 -7.25 -9.18 -13.59
C LEU A 57 -8.54 -9.77 -13.02
N ARG A 58 -8.49 -11.02 -12.58
CA ARG A 58 -9.50 -11.62 -11.71
C ARG A 58 -8.81 -12.47 -10.66
N ALA A 59 -9.17 -12.27 -9.38
CA ALA A 59 -8.77 -13.09 -8.26
C ALA A 59 -10.01 -13.56 -7.49
N GLN A 60 -9.99 -14.83 -7.07
CA GLN A 60 -11.02 -15.41 -6.22
C GLN A 60 -10.36 -15.95 -4.97
N SER A 61 -10.83 -15.52 -3.81
CA SER A 61 -10.25 -15.90 -2.52
C SER A 61 -11.28 -16.53 -1.61
N ARG A 62 -10.79 -17.41 -0.73
CA ARG A 62 -11.47 -17.89 0.45
C ARG A 62 -10.54 -17.64 1.64
N ASN A 63 -11.03 -16.98 2.67
CA ASN A 63 -10.28 -16.64 3.87
C ASN A 63 -11.08 -17.02 5.10
N GLU A 64 -10.53 -17.90 5.93
CA GLU A 64 -11.05 -18.29 7.22
C GLU A 64 -10.42 -17.41 8.31
N TYR A 65 -11.15 -17.10 9.35
CA TYR A 65 -10.70 -16.25 10.47
C TYR A 65 -11.61 -16.42 11.67
N ASP A 66 -11.07 -16.21 12.86
CA ASP A 66 -11.85 -16.11 14.07
C ASP A 66 -12.86 -14.98 14.01
N GLY A 67 -14.10 -15.26 14.42
CA GLY A 67 -15.15 -14.26 14.31
C GLY A 67 -16.42 -14.59 15.07
N SER A 68 -17.48 -13.87 14.77
CA SER A 68 -18.77 -13.97 15.46
C SER A 68 -19.93 -13.87 14.48
N ALA A 69 -21.13 -14.10 14.97
CA ALA A 69 -22.37 -13.91 14.20
C ALA A 69 -22.54 -12.48 13.63
N PHE A 70 -21.78 -11.50 14.13
CA PHE A 70 -21.79 -10.14 13.62
C PHE A 70 -20.80 -9.95 12.45
N GLY A 71 -19.57 -10.48 12.56
CA GLY A 71 -18.49 -10.26 11.58
C GLY A 71 -18.21 -11.45 10.66
N GLY A 72 -18.79 -12.62 10.95
CA GLY A 72 -18.50 -13.87 10.24
C GLY A 72 -17.23 -14.55 10.73
N ASN A 73 -16.95 -15.74 10.21
CA ASN A 73 -15.70 -16.50 10.39
C ASN A 73 -15.13 -17.03 9.07
N LEU A 74 -15.75 -16.70 7.96
CA LEU A 74 -15.30 -17.04 6.61
C LEU A 74 -15.70 -15.94 5.65
N SER A 75 -14.77 -15.50 4.78
CA SER A 75 -15.09 -14.66 3.63
C SER A 75 -14.73 -15.33 2.30
N LYS A 76 -15.56 -15.06 1.29
CA LYS A 76 -15.28 -15.40 -0.11
C LYS A 76 -15.21 -14.11 -0.90
N GLY A 77 -14.05 -13.86 -1.51
CA GLY A 77 -13.77 -12.64 -2.24
C GLY A 77 -13.68 -12.86 -3.75
N VAL A 78 -14.14 -11.89 -4.53
CA VAL A 78 -13.85 -11.79 -5.96
C VAL A 78 -13.39 -10.39 -6.27
N GLN A 79 -12.11 -10.24 -6.61
CA GLN A 79 -11.54 -8.99 -7.09
C GLN A 79 -11.35 -9.07 -8.61
N GLN A 80 -11.76 -8.02 -9.30
CA GLN A 80 -11.57 -7.92 -10.75
C GLN A 80 -11.27 -6.49 -11.16
N ALA A 81 -10.42 -6.36 -12.17
CA ALA A 81 -10.11 -5.08 -12.80
C ALA A 81 -9.96 -5.29 -14.32
N ILE A 82 -10.46 -4.34 -15.07
CA ILE A 82 -10.25 -4.25 -16.52
C ILE A 82 -9.99 -2.80 -16.87
N GLY A 83 -9.03 -2.57 -17.75
CA GLY A 83 -8.73 -1.23 -18.21
C GLY A 83 -8.06 -1.22 -19.57
N GLY A 84 -8.08 -0.05 -20.19
CA GLY A 84 -7.43 0.19 -21.45
C GLY A 84 -6.92 1.61 -21.56
N ARG A 85 -5.90 1.78 -22.39
CA ARG A 85 -5.25 3.05 -22.63
C ARG A 85 -4.95 3.19 -24.13
N LEU A 86 -5.27 4.35 -24.67
CA LEU A 86 -4.94 4.76 -26.02
C LEU A 86 -4.02 5.96 -25.98
N ARG A 87 -2.90 5.89 -26.68
CA ARG A 87 -1.94 6.99 -26.81
C ARG A 87 -1.86 7.46 -28.24
N TYR A 88 -1.81 8.77 -28.39
CA TYR A 88 -1.61 9.44 -29.67
C TYR A 88 -0.50 10.49 -29.55
N ALA A 89 0.59 10.30 -30.28
CA ALA A 89 1.73 11.21 -30.36
C ALA A 89 1.80 11.80 -31.78
N PRO A 90 1.09 12.92 -32.05
CA PRO A 90 1.12 13.56 -33.38
C PRO A 90 2.51 14.12 -33.73
N SER A 91 3.31 14.43 -32.71
CA SER A 91 4.69 14.90 -32.85
C SER A 91 5.53 14.43 -31.65
N ASP A 92 6.83 14.63 -31.69
CA ASP A 92 7.73 14.34 -30.57
C ASP A 92 7.45 15.25 -29.36
N ALA A 93 6.89 16.44 -29.60
CA ALA A 93 6.58 17.40 -28.54
C ALA A 93 5.22 17.20 -27.87
N LEU A 94 4.29 16.45 -28.46
CA LEU A 94 2.93 16.28 -27.90
C LEU A 94 2.54 14.81 -27.84
N LYS A 95 2.12 14.37 -26.65
CA LYS A 95 1.51 13.06 -26.44
C LYS A 95 0.16 13.21 -25.70
N LEU A 96 -0.88 12.67 -26.30
CA LEU A 96 -2.22 12.59 -25.74
C LEU A 96 -2.48 11.16 -25.26
N THR A 97 -3.03 11.03 -24.07
CA THR A 97 -3.37 9.73 -23.48
C THR A 97 -4.82 9.75 -23.00
N ALA A 98 -5.61 8.80 -23.46
CA ALA A 98 -6.94 8.52 -22.93
C ALA A 98 -6.92 7.17 -22.24
N SER A 99 -7.47 7.08 -21.03
CA SER A 99 -7.59 5.83 -20.27
C SER A 99 -8.98 5.65 -19.71
N VAL A 100 -9.41 4.39 -19.65
CA VAL A 100 -10.66 3.98 -19.01
C VAL A 100 -10.41 2.72 -18.19
N GLY A 101 -11.14 2.57 -17.08
CA GLY A 101 -11.00 1.40 -16.22
C GLY A 101 -12.25 1.14 -15.39
N SER A 102 -12.41 -0.11 -15.03
CA SER A 102 -13.41 -0.55 -14.05
C SER A 102 -12.79 -1.59 -13.13
N SER A 103 -13.05 -1.47 -11.83
CA SER A 103 -12.70 -2.49 -10.84
C SER A 103 -13.90 -2.80 -9.96
N ALA A 104 -13.94 -4.03 -9.46
CA ALA A 104 -14.92 -4.49 -8.49
C ALA A 104 -14.23 -5.35 -7.43
N ASP A 105 -14.71 -5.24 -6.21
CA ASP A 105 -14.32 -6.03 -5.04
C ASP A 105 -15.62 -6.51 -4.39
N LEU A 106 -15.92 -7.80 -4.59
CA LEU A 106 -17.06 -8.49 -4.00
C LEU A 106 -16.54 -9.32 -2.82
N SER A 107 -17.16 -9.19 -1.67
CA SER A 107 -16.90 -9.99 -0.48
C SER A 107 -18.20 -10.51 0.10
N ASP A 108 -18.35 -11.84 0.17
CA ASP A 108 -19.43 -12.52 0.88
C ASP A 108 -18.90 -13.03 2.22
N ALA A 109 -19.56 -12.67 3.31
CA ALA A 109 -19.25 -13.15 4.66
C ALA A 109 -20.19 -14.28 5.07
N TYR A 110 -19.66 -15.23 5.83
CA TYR A 110 -20.39 -16.38 6.36
C TYR A 110 -20.02 -16.56 7.84
N TYR A 111 -20.97 -17.09 8.61
CA TYR A 111 -20.75 -17.54 9.97
C TYR A 111 -21.30 -18.94 10.16
N GLU A 112 -20.50 -19.89 10.66
CA GLU A 112 -20.88 -21.30 10.84
C GLU A 112 -21.47 -21.92 9.55
N GLY A 113 -20.95 -21.52 8.39
CA GLY A 113 -21.43 -21.97 7.08
C GLY A 113 -22.70 -21.29 6.56
N ALA A 114 -23.39 -20.51 7.39
CA ALA A 114 -24.54 -19.71 6.98
C ALA A 114 -24.09 -18.38 6.35
N TYR A 115 -24.74 -17.97 5.26
CA TYR A 115 -24.53 -16.67 4.65
C TYR A 115 -24.92 -15.54 5.62
N LEU A 116 -24.09 -14.52 5.71
CA LEU A 116 -24.27 -13.39 6.62
C LEU A 116 -24.49 -12.07 5.85
N SER A 117 -23.55 -11.67 5.01
CA SER A 117 -23.61 -10.38 4.31
C SER A 117 -22.80 -10.38 3.01
N THR A 118 -23.10 -9.43 2.14
CA THR A 118 -22.36 -9.14 0.91
C THR A 118 -21.97 -7.67 0.85
N TYR A 119 -20.74 -7.40 0.40
CA TYR A 119 -20.22 -6.08 0.06
C TYR A 119 -19.65 -6.13 -1.36
N ASP A 120 -20.24 -5.36 -2.29
CA ASP A 120 -19.80 -5.22 -3.68
C ASP A 120 -19.41 -3.76 -3.94
N THR A 121 -18.12 -3.47 -3.87
CA THR A 121 -17.56 -2.15 -4.14
C THR A 121 -17.10 -2.08 -5.58
N ARG A 122 -17.58 -1.07 -6.32
CA ARG A 122 -17.24 -0.87 -7.73
C ARG A 122 -16.69 0.52 -7.97
N ARG A 123 -15.62 0.58 -8.77
CA ARG A 123 -15.05 1.83 -9.28
C ARG A 123 -15.07 1.83 -10.79
N LYS A 124 -15.51 2.95 -11.37
CA LYS A 124 -15.33 3.28 -12.79
C LYS A 124 -14.52 4.55 -12.87
N GLN A 125 -13.58 4.59 -13.80
CA GLN A 125 -12.68 5.74 -13.97
C GLN A 125 -12.38 6.01 -15.44
N GLY A 126 -12.11 7.29 -15.73
CA GLY A 126 -11.66 7.74 -17.03
C GLY A 126 -10.71 8.92 -16.85
N ALA A 127 -9.69 9.02 -17.69
CA ALA A 127 -8.76 10.12 -17.68
C ALA A 127 -8.36 10.53 -19.09
N LEU A 128 -8.12 11.83 -19.25
CA LEU A 128 -7.53 12.43 -20.44
C LEU A 128 -6.31 13.24 -20.01
N GLN A 129 -5.17 13.03 -20.65
CA GLN A 129 -3.91 13.68 -20.33
C GLN A 129 -3.22 14.15 -21.62
N ALA A 130 -2.62 15.31 -21.55
CA ALA A 130 -1.71 15.83 -22.58
C ALA A 130 -0.34 16.11 -21.93
N ASP A 131 0.69 15.52 -22.50
CA ASP A 131 2.09 15.80 -22.19
C ASP A 131 2.68 16.64 -23.33
N LEU A 132 3.14 17.84 -23.01
CA LEU A 132 3.69 18.79 -23.95
C LEU A 132 5.15 19.11 -23.59
N ASP A 133 6.07 18.71 -24.46
CA ASP A 133 7.44 19.19 -24.41
C ASP A 133 7.49 20.64 -24.94
N THR A 134 7.83 21.56 -24.06
CA THR A 134 7.89 23.00 -24.41
C THR A 134 9.30 23.46 -24.76
N GLY A 135 10.26 22.53 -24.83
CA GLY A 135 11.69 22.79 -24.99
C GLY A 135 12.40 22.98 -23.64
N PRO A 136 12.05 23.96 -22.79
CA PRO A 136 12.67 24.09 -21.48
C PRO A 136 12.18 23.05 -20.46
N GLY A 137 11.00 22.45 -20.65
CA GLY A 137 10.46 21.46 -19.73
C GLY A 137 9.21 20.75 -20.25
N LEU A 138 8.72 19.78 -19.50
CA LEU A 138 7.52 19.02 -19.81
C LEU A 138 6.33 19.55 -19.00
N LEU A 139 5.31 20.01 -19.72
CA LEU A 139 4.01 20.36 -19.16
C LEU A 139 3.06 19.18 -19.33
N THR A 140 2.53 18.67 -18.23
CA THR A 140 1.44 17.68 -18.23
C THR A 140 0.17 18.36 -17.70
N VAL A 141 -0.92 18.28 -18.46
CA VAL A 141 -2.25 18.69 -18.03
C VAL A 141 -3.24 17.56 -18.22
N GLY A 142 -4.26 17.49 -17.37
CA GLY A 142 -5.21 16.43 -17.52
C GLY A 142 -6.50 16.64 -16.73
N PHE A 143 -7.44 15.76 -17.03
CA PHE A 143 -8.73 15.66 -16.38
C PHE A 143 -9.01 14.20 -16.00
N ASP A 144 -9.45 13.98 -14.77
CA ASP A 144 -9.85 12.68 -14.25
C ASP A 144 -11.35 12.70 -13.86
N TRP A 145 -11.99 11.58 -14.10
CA TRP A 145 -13.33 11.27 -13.60
C TRP A 145 -13.32 9.91 -12.93
N GLN A 146 -13.93 9.82 -11.76
CA GLN A 146 -14.07 8.58 -11.01
C GLN A 146 -15.47 8.50 -10.40
N ARG A 147 -16.06 7.32 -10.43
CA ARG A 147 -17.27 7.00 -9.68
C ARG A 147 -17.01 5.76 -8.82
N ASP A 148 -17.17 5.91 -7.51
CA ASP A 148 -17.21 4.83 -6.53
C ASP A 148 -18.67 4.50 -6.22
N ALA A 149 -18.99 3.21 -6.09
CA ALA A 149 -20.29 2.74 -5.69
C ALA A 149 -20.15 1.50 -4.81
N ILE A 150 -21.05 1.35 -3.84
CA ILE A 150 -21.18 0.17 -3.01
C ILE A 150 -22.60 -0.39 -3.14
N ALA A 151 -22.71 -1.71 -3.28
CA ALA A 151 -23.94 -2.46 -3.10
C ALA A 151 -23.71 -3.47 -1.97
N SER A 152 -24.62 -3.53 -1.02
CA SER A 152 -24.49 -4.37 0.17
C SER A 152 -25.84 -4.95 0.55
N SER A 153 -25.82 -6.08 1.27
CA SER A 153 -26.98 -6.58 2.02
C SER A 153 -27.39 -5.62 3.13
N ASP A 154 -26.43 -4.81 3.63
CA ASP A 154 -26.70 -3.76 4.60
C ASP A 154 -27.09 -2.45 3.92
N THR A 155 -27.89 -1.64 4.61
CA THR A 155 -28.38 -0.37 4.06
C THR A 155 -27.35 0.74 4.31
N TYR A 156 -27.01 1.48 3.26
CA TYR A 156 -26.15 2.66 3.28
C TYR A 156 -26.96 3.88 2.87
N ASP A 157 -26.90 4.97 3.61
CA ASP A 157 -27.60 6.24 3.29
C ASP A 157 -27.15 6.84 1.96
N ALA A 158 -25.86 6.68 1.63
CA ALA A 158 -25.31 7.02 0.34
C ALA A 158 -24.45 5.86 -0.18
N ASN A 159 -24.77 5.37 -1.37
CA ASN A 159 -24.14 4.20 -1.97
C ASN A 159 -23.24 4.53 -3.17
N SER A 160 -23.07 5.78 -3.53
CA SER A 160 -22.14 6.18 -4.60
C SER A 160 -21.69 7.61 -4.47
N ARG A 161 -20.49 7.90 -5.00
CA ARG A 161 -19.93 9.24 -5.12
C ARG A 161 -19.14 9.39 -6.41
N ILE A 162 -19.07 10.63 -6.89
CA ILE A 162 -18.30 10.99 -8.08
C ILE A 162 -17.21 11.98 -7.65
N ASP A 163 -16.01 11.78 -8.15
CA ASP A 163 -14.91 12.73 -8.07
C ASP A 163 -14.50 13.15 -9.48
N ARG A 164 -14.33 14.44 -9.71
CA ARG A 164 -13.82 15.02 -10.94
C ARG A 164 -12.63 15.87 -10.58
N ALA A 165 -11.55 15.78 -11.37
CA ALA A 165 -10.38 16.56 -11.10
C ALA A 165 -9.75 17.09 -12.37
N ALA A 166 -9.26 18.33 -12.31
CA ALA A 166 -8.32 18.87 -13.29
C ALA A 166 -6.96 19.04 -12.60
N PHE A 167 -5.88 18.79 -13.35
CA PHE A 167 -4.53 18.94 -12.83
C PHE A 167 -3.57 19.50 -13.89
N ALA A 168 -2.51 20.14 -13.40
CA ALA A 168 -1.37 20.55 -14.19
C ALA A 168 -0.08 20.23 -13.42
N GLN A 169 0.95 19.80 -14.15
CA GLN A 169 2.29 19.55 -13.63
C GLN A 169 3.31 20.12 -14.61
N TRP A 170 4.31 20.79 -14.06
CA TRP A 170 5.49 21.22 -14.78
C TRP A 170 6.71 20.55 -14.20
N GLN A 171 7.57 20.03 -15.09
CA GLN A 171 8.88 19.50 -14.69
C GLN A 171 9.97 20.00 -15.64
N GLN A 172 11.10 20.37 -15.07
CA GLN A 172 12.23 20.92 -15.80
C GLN A 172 13.56 20.50 -15.17
N THR A 173 14.57 20.28 -16.03
CA THR A 173 15.95 20.10 -15.61
C THR A 173 16.76 21.31 -16.05
N LEU A 174 17.48 21.94 -15.14
CA LEU A 174 18.29 23.14 -15.31
C LEU A 174 19.74 22.85 -14.89
N GLY A 175 20.54 22.36 -15.82
CA GLY A 175 21.90 21.88 -15.52
C GLY A 175 21.86 20.73 -14.51
N SER A 176 22.48 20.94 -13.35
CA SER A 176 22.49 19.96 -12.25
C SER A 176 21.25 20.01 -11.34
N GLN A 177 20.26 20.87 -11.64
CA GLN A 177 19.05 21.01 -10.86
C GLN A 177 17.84 20.45 -11.58
N SER A 178 16.87 19.93 -10.84
CA SER A 178 15.57 19.52 -11.34
C SER A 178 14.45 20.12 -10.49
N LEU A 179 13.39 20.58 -11.15
CA LEU A 179 12.23 21.16 -10.52
C LEU A 179 10.96 20.46 -11.03
N GLN A 180 10.04 20.13 -10.14
CA GLN A 180 8.69 19.70 -10.48
C GLN A 180 7.70 20.43 -9.58
N ALA A 181 6.65 20.99 -10.19
CA ALA A 181 5.53 21.61 -9.48
C ALA A 181 4.23 21.03 -10.01
N SER A 182 3.27 20.76 -9.15
CA SER A 182 1.96 20.27 -9.53
C SER A 182 0.84 20.98 -8.77
N LEU A 183 -0.30 21.11 -9.42
CA LEU A 183 -1.56 21.60 -8.83
C LEU A 183 -2.70 20.75 -9.33
N ARG A 184 -3.59 20.38 -8.42
CA ARG A 184 -4.79 19.58 -8.70
C ARG A 184 -6.00 20.16 -7.96
N ARG A 185 -7.12 20.26 -8.68
CA ARG A 185 -8.41 20.64 -8.12
C ARG A 185 -9.37 19.46 -8.30
N ASN A 186 -9.80 18.88 -7.19
CA ASN A 186 -10.86 17.88 -7.13
C ASN A 186 -12.20 18.57 -6.83
N ASP A 187 -13.28 18.05 -7.40
CA ASP A 187 -14.66 18.32 -7.06
C ASP A 187 -15.36 16.99 -6.76
N ASN A 188 -15.50 16.72 -5.46
CA ASN A 188 -16.11 15.50 -4.93
C ASN A 188 -17.59 15.75 -4.66
N SER A 189 -18.49 14.91 -5.17
CA SER A 189 -19.93 15.09 -5.05
C SER A 189 -20.45 15.09 -3.61
N GLN A 190 -19.69 14.57 -2.65
CA GLN A 190 -20.05 14.47 -1.24
C GLN A 190 -19.32 15.50 -0.37
N PHE A 191 -18.06 15.81 -0.67
CA PHE A 191 -17.21 16.66 0.16
C PHE A 191 -16.78 17.98 -0.52
N GLY A 192 -17.34 18.26 -1.72
CA GLY A 192 -17.06 19.49 -2.45
C GLY A 192 -15.63 19.58 -2.97
N GLY A 193 -15.20 20.81 -3.21
CA GLY A 193 -13.94 21.11 -3.87
C GLY A 193 -12.74 21.10 -2.92
N LYS A 194 -11.67 20.38 -3.31
CA LYS A 194 -10.36 20.35 -2.63
C LYS A 194 -9.24 20.65 -3.60
N THR A 195 -8.30 21.50 -3.21
CA THR A 195 -7.10 21.81 -4.00
C THR A 195 -5.89 21.25 -3.29
N THR A 196 -5.06 20.52 -4.03
CA THR A 196 -3.79 19.95 -3.57
C THR A 196 -2.68 20.29 -4.54
N GLY A 197 -1.44 20.24 -4.08
CA GLY A 197 -0.29 20.49 -4.92
C GLY A 197 0.99 20.01 -4.32
N SER A 198 2.04 19.98 -5.12
CA SER A 198 3.38 19.61 -4.66
C SER A 198 4.45 20.42 -5.37
N LEU A 199 5.59 20.58 -4.70
CA LEU A 199 6.82 21.14 -5.21
C LEU A 199 7.96 20.19 -4.85
N LEU A 200 8.74 19.78 -5.84
CA LEU A 200 9.95 18.98 -5.68
C LEU A 200 11.13 19.71 -6.31
N TRP A 201 12.22 19.75 -5.60
CA TRP A 201 13.49 20.26 -6.08
C TRP A 201 14.58 19.23 -5.82
N GLY A 202 15.48 19.07 -6.77
CA GLY A 202 16.64 18.21 -6.66
C GLY A 202 17.88 18.91 -7.21
N TRP A 203 19.04 18.70 -6.59
CA TRP A 203 20.30 19.27 -7.00
C TRP A 203 21.43 18.24 -6.89
N ASP A 204 22.04 17.93 -8.03
CA ASP A 204 23.30 17.20 -8.11
C ASP A 204 24.44 18.17 -7.84
N PHE A 205 24.75 18.37 -6.55
CA PHE A 205 25.72 19.40 -6.11
C PHE A 205 27.17 18.90 -6.16
N ALA A 206 27.38 17.60 -6.32
CA ALA A 206 28.66 16.96 -6.59
C ALA A 206 28.45 15.72 -7.46
N GLU A 207 29.50 15.20 -8.07
CA GLU A 207 29.47 14.09 -9.04
C GLU A 207 28.67 12.87 -8.56
N HIS A 208 28.72 12.59 -7.25
CA HIS A 208 28.11 11.41 -6.64
C HIS A 208 26.99 11.75 -5.64
N LEU A 209 26.67 13.04 -5.44
CA LEU A 209 25.79 13.50 -4.39
C LEU A 209 24.62 14.32 -4.93
N ARG A 210 23.42 13.92 -4.52
CA ARG A 210 22.18 14.63 -4.82
C ARG A 210 21.43 14.96 -3.53
N VAL A 211 21.02 16.22 -3.38
CA VAL A 211 20.05 16.66 -2.39
C VAL A 211 18.68 16.81 -3.04
N THR A 212 17.62 16.49 -2.30
CA THR A 212 16.24 16.70 -2.72
C THR A 212 15.45 17.36 -1.59
N ALA A 213 14.53 18.23 -1.97
CA ALA A 213 13.55 18.79 -1.05
C ALA A 213 12.17 18.71 -1.66
N SER A 214 11.18 18.31 -0.89
CA SER A 214 9.80 18.25 -1.37
C SER A 214 8.83 18.81 -0.34
N TYR A 215 7.74 19.36 -0.83
CA TYR A 215 6.58 19.75 -0.06
C TYR A 215 5.32 19.37 -0.84
N GLY A 216 4.32 18.80 -0.16
CA GLY A 216 3.07 18.40 -0.77
C GLY A 216 1.89 18.45 0.18
N THR A 217 0.70 18.61 -0.40
CA THR A 217 -0.57 18.56 0.31
C THR A 217 -1.43 17.44 -0.26
N ALA A 218 -2.24 16.80 0.57
CA ALA A 218 -3.18 15.76 0.15
C ALA A 218 -4.48 15.85 0.96
N PHE A 219 -5.53 15.18 0.48
CA PHE A 219 -6.73 14.92 1.26
C PHE A 219 -7.20 13.47 1.03
N LYS A 220 -7.93 12.93 1.99
CA LYS A 220 -8.58 11.62 1.92
C LYS A 220 -10.04 11.78 2.36
N ALA A 221 -10.97 11.45 1.47
CA ALA A 221 -12.39 11.39 1.83
C ALA A 221 -12.65 10.15 2.71
N PRO A 222 -13.56 10.22 3.71
CA PRO A 222 -14.00 9.05 4.46
C PRO A 222 -14.51 7.94 3.54
N THR A 223 -14.32 6.69 3.92
CA THR A 223 -14.88 5.53 3.21
C THR A 223 -16.40 5.43 3.43
N PHE A 224 -17.09 4.63 2.62
CA PHE A 224 -18.52 4.38 2.85
C PHE A 224 -18.75 3.68 4.19
N ASN A 225 -17.87 2.78 4.61
CA ASN A 225 -17.98 2.10 5.89
C ASN A 225 -17.77 3.05 7.07
N GLU A 226 -16.77 3.93 7.01
CA GLU A 226 -16.56 4.96 8.04
C GLU A 226 -17.77 5.88 8.19
N LEU A 227 -18.53 6.12 7.11
CA LEU A 227 -19.69 7.01 7.12
C LEU A 227 -20.99 6.29 7.46
N TYR A 228 -21.24 5.08 6.92
CA TYR A 228 -22.60 4.53 6.83
C TYR A 228 -22.72 3.06 7.21
N TYR A 229 -21.63 2.40 7.67
CA TYR A 229 -21.75 1.01 8.12
C TYR A 229 -22.66 0.94 9.36
N PRO A 230 -23.66 0.04 9.38
CA PRO A 230 -24.61 -0.07 10.51
C PRO A 230 -23.88 -0.25 11.86
N ASP A 231 -24.37 0.44 12.88
CA ASP A 231 -23.87 0.41 14.27
C ASP A 231 -22.40 0.84 14.45
N TYR A 232 -21.78 1.37 13.38
CA TYR A 232 -20.37 1.78 13.37
C TYR A 232 -20.16 3.15 12.70
N GLY A 233 -20.81 3.41 11.56
CA GLY A 233 -20.53 4.57 10.71
C GLY A 233 -20.90 5.91 11.33
N ASN A 234 -20.10 6.94 11.04
CA ASN A 234 -20.36 8.32 11.47
C ASN A 234 -20.54 9.22 10.23
N PRO A 235 -21.77 9.58 9.86
CA PRO A 235 -22.03 10.42 8.68
C PRO A 235 -21.55 11.87 8.83
N LEU A 236 -21.11 12.30 10.01
CA LEU A 236 -20.58 13.63 10.27
C LEU A 236 -19.09 13.78 9.96
N LEU A 237 -18.40 12.69 9.56
CA LEU A 237 -16.98 12.75 9.23
C LEU A 237 -16.68 13.68 8.08
N GLY A 238 -15.67 14.52 8.27
CA GLY A 238 -15.04 15.33 7.24
C GLY A 238 -13.82 14.61 6.61
N PRO A 239 -13.34 15.08 5.43
CA PRO A 239 -12.13 14.58 4.84
C PRO A 239 -10.88 14.92 5.67
N GLU A 240 -9.98 13.94 5.84
CA GLU A 240 -8.62 14.19 6.34
C GLU A 240 -7.85 15.08 5.35
N THR A 241 -7.02 15.96 5.88
CA THR A 241 -6.08 16.75 5.07
C THR A 241 -4.66 16.58 5.60
N SER A 242 -3.67 16.64 4.71
CA SER A 242 -2.28 16.51 5.14
C SER A 242 -1.34 17.46 4.41
N ARG A 243 -0.24 17.76 5.10
CA ARG A 243 0.91 18.52 4.60
C ARG A 243 2.18 17.77 4.97
N SER A 244 3.01 17.49 3.96
CA SER A 244 4.25 16.76 4.13
C SER A 244 5.41 17.57 3.58
N ALA A 245 6.52 17.59 4.31
CA ALA A 245 7.80 18.13 3.87
C ALA A 245 8.89 17.07 4.08
N GLU A 246 9.79 16.95 3.10
CA GLU A 246 10.89 15.99 3.14
C GLU A 246 12.17 16.64 2.62
N LEU A 247 13.30 16.30 3.24
CA LEU A 247 14.65 16.58 2.78
C LEU A 247 15.40 15.27 2.62
N GLY A 248 15.90 15.00 1.42
CA GLY A 248 16.63 13.79 1.07
C GLY A 248 18.07 14.07 0.66
N LEU A 249 18.95 13.14 0.97
CA LEU A 249 20.34 13.11 0.49
C LEU A 249 20.63 11.72 -0.08
N ARG A 250 21.22 11.66 -1.27
CA ARG A 250 21.58 10.42 -1.95
C ARG A 250 23.03 10.48 -2.41
N GLY A 251 23.75 9.41 -2.13
CA GLY A 251 25.07 9.17 -2.68
C GLY A 251 25.10 7.95 -3.60
N ARG A 252 25.79 8.04 -4.73
CA ARG A 252 26.01 6.94 -5.67
C ARG A 252 27.48 6.84 -6.00
N TYR A 253 28.09 5.75 -5.59
CA TYR A 253 29.52 5.45 -5.74
C TYR A 253 29.70 4.05 -6.34
N ASP A 254 30.89 3.74 -6.81
CA ASP A 254 31.20 2.38 -7.36
C ASP A 254 31.00 1.27 -6.32
N TRP A 255 31.20 1.58 -5.04
CA TRP A 255 31.00 0.64 -3.94
C TRP A 255 29.55 0.49 -3.50
N GLY A 256 28.65 1.37 -3.94
CA GLY A 256 27.23 1.26 -3.59
C GLY A 256 26.46 2.59 -3.62
N THR A 257 25.18 2.48 -3.32
CA THR A 257 24.25 3.61 -3.22
C THR A 257 23.74 3.72 -1.79
N TRP A 258 23.66 4.93 -1.25
CA TRP A 258 23.00 5.18 0.01
C TRP A 258 22.01 6.34 -0.11
N THR A 259 20.99 6.30 0.73
CA THR A 259 19.96 7.33 0.85
C THR A 259 19.75 7.68 2.32
N LEU A 260 19.49 8.94 2.57
CA LEU A 260 19.05 9.45 3.87
C LEU A 260 17.94 10.44 3.63
N SER A 261 16.79 10.27 4.27
CA SER A 261 15.71 11.24 4.24
C SER A 261 15.22 11.58 5.64
N ALA A 262 14.77 12.82 5.81
CA ALA A 262 14.09 13.28 6.99
C ALA A 262 12.78 13.95 6.57
N PHE A 263 11.68 13.59 7.21
CA PHE A 263 10.38 14.08 6.84
C PHE A 263 9.49 14.44 8.03
N GLN A 264 8.53 15.29 7.76
CA GLN A 264 7.43 15.57 8.66
C GLN A 264 6.13 15.63 7.88
N THR A 265 5.14 14.85 8.33
CA THR A 265 3.75 14.91 7.87
C THR A 265 2.88 15.38 9.03
N ARG A 266 2.03 16.36 8.77
CA ARG A 266 0.92 16.75 9.65
C ARG A 266 -0.37 16.36 8.99
N ILE A 267 -1.26 15.73 9.74
CA ILE A 267 -2.59 15.31 9.31
C ILE A 267 -3.57 16.05 10.21
N ASP A 268 -4.47 16.80 9.59
CA ASP A 268 -5.58 17.45 10.27
C ASP A 268 -6.84 16.59 10.00
N ASP A 269 -7.74 16.48 10.98
CA ASP A 269 -8.98 15.71 10.94
C ASP A 269 -8.76 14.20 10.66
N LEU A 270 -7.67 13.61 11.21
CA LEU A 270 -7.38 12.17 11.05
C LEU A 270 -8.58 11.34 11.53
N ILE A 271 -9.05 10.42 10.69
CA ILE A 271 -10.14 9.50 11.03
C ILE A 271 -9.56 8.31 11.80
N ALA A 272 -10.04 8.12 13.01
CA ALA A 272 -9.69 6.97 13.83
C ALA A 272 -10.93 6.47 14.60
N TYR A 273 -10.92 5.20 14.96
CA TYR A 273 -11.96 4.63 15.82
C TYR A 273 -11.84 5.20 17.24
N ASP A 274 -12.95 5.67 17.77
CA ASP A 274 -13.07 6.22 19.12
C ASP A 274 -14.06 5.40 19.94
N ALA A 275 -13.52 4.55 20.81
CA ALA A 275 -14.31 3.68 21.69
C ALA A 275 -15.04 4.45 22.81
N SER A 276 -14.76 5.75 22.99
CA SER A 276 -15.44 6.59 23.98
C SER A 276 -16.73 7.20 23.47
N LEU A 277 -16.91 7.24 22.15
CA LEU A 277 -18.09 7.79 21.50
C LEU A 277 -19.20 6.74 21.38
N VAL A 278 -19.78 6.36 22.50
CA VAL A 278 -20.87 5.37 22.58
C VAL A 278 -22.22 6.06 22.70
N ASP A 279 -23.21 5.58 21.95
CA ASP A 279 -24.63 5.94 22.06
C ASP A 279 -25.51 4.73 21.74
N ALA A 280 -26.84 4.92 21.65
CA ALA A 280 -27.77 3.82 21.39
C ALA A 280 -27.59 3.18 20.01
N SER A 281 -27.07 3.92 19.03
CA SER A 281 -26.79 3.47 17.65
C SER A 281 -25.37 2.97 17.48
N HIS A 282 -24.45 3.32 18.39
CA HIS A 282 -23.03 2.98 18.35
C HIS A 282 -22.58 2.42 19.69
N PRO A 283 -23.05 1.22 20.07
CA PRO A 283 -22.83 0.66 21.42
C PRO A 283 -21.35 0.32 21.68
N PHE A 284 -20.53 0.24 20.67
CA PHE A 284 -19.10 -0.10 20.77
C PHE A 284 -18.16 1.08 20.47
N GLY A 285 -18.70 2.26 20.12
CA GLY A 285 -17.97 3.42 19.63
C GLY A 285 -18.10 3.60 18.12
N GLN A 286 -17.49 4.65 17.57
CA GLN A 286 -17.62 5.01 16.16
C GLN A 286 -16.33 5.67 15.62
N PRO A 287 -16.11 5.71 14.30
CA PRO A 287 -15.03 6.51 13.73
C PRO A 287 -15.28 8.00 13.95
N ASN A 288 -14.22 8.72 14.25
CA ASN A 288 -14.26 10.16 14.51
C ASN A 288 -13.07 10.86 13.86
N ASN A 289 -13.24 12.13 13.48
CA ASN A 289 -12.12 12.98 13.13
C ASN A 289 -11.41 13.37 14.43
N ILE A 290 -10.29 12.72 14.73
CA ILE A 290 -9.40 13.14 15.80
C ILE A 290 -8.60 14.35 15.30
N ASP A 291 -8.46 15.37 16.15
CA ASP A 291 -7.96 16.69 15.77
C ASP A 291 -6.77 16.66 14.80
N ARG A 292 -5.62 16.24 15.28
CA ARG A 292 -4.37 16.30 14.52
C ARG A 292 -3.44 15.13 14.84
N ALA A 293 -2.67 14.74 13.83
CA ALA A 293 -1.56 13.83 14.00
C ALA A 293 -0.29 14.41 13.37
N ARG A 294 0.85 14.14 13.98
CA ARG A 294 2.16 14.54 13.50
C ARG A 294 3.08 13.33 13.42
N ILE A 295 3.57 13.05 12.22
CA ILE A 295 4.53 11.98 11.97
C ILE A 295 5.83 12.61 11.52
N ARG A 296 6.90 12.42 12.28
CA ARG A 296 8.28 12.78 11.92
C ARG A 296 9.07 11.52 11.76
N GLY A 297 10.00 11.52 10.81
CA GLY A 297 10.83 10.34 10.62
C GLY A 297 12.15 10.66 9.97
N VAL A 298 13.07 9.71 10.14
CA VAL A 298 14.32 9.62 9.39
C VAL A 298 14.41 8.21 8.84
N GLU A 299 14.74 8.10 7.57
CA GLU A 299 14.95 6.84 6.86
C GLU A 299 16.35 6.82 6.27
N ALA A 300 17.03 5.69 6.41
CA ALA A 300 18.33 5.46 5.81
C ALA A 300 18.31 4.13 5.03
N GLY A 301 18.81 4.16 3.80
CA GLY A 301 18.97 3.00 2.93
C GLY A 301 20.41 2.87 2.45
N HIS A 302 20.88 1.64 2.28
CA HIS A 302 22.19 1.35 1.72
C HIS A 302 22.17 0.06 0.93
N ASP A 303 22.62 0.13 -0.32
CA ASP A 303 22.79 -1.00 -1.22
C ASP A 303 24.27 -1.07 -1.66
N THR A 304 24.91 -2.19 -1.45
CA THR A 304 26.31 -2.38 -1.83
C THR A 304 26.63 -3.82 -2.25
N ALA A 305 27.65 -3.95 -3.07
CA ALA A 305 28.30 -5.24 -3.35
C ALA A 305 29.69 -5.26 -2.72
N LEU A 306 29.93 -6.16 -1.77
CA LEU A 306 31.18 -6.28 -1.05
C LEU A 306 31.62 -7.74 -0.98
N ALA A 307 32.82 -8.06 -1.47
CA ALA A 307 33.40 -9.40 -1.43
C ALA A 307 32.49 -10.50 -2.00
N GLY A 308 31.72 -10.18 -3.06
CA GLY A 308 30.78 -11.08 -3.71
C GLY A 308 29.42 -11.21 -2.98
N TRP A 309 29.20 -10.49 -1.90
CA TRP A 309 27.89 -10.34 -1.27
C TRP A 309 27.16 -9.12 -1.82
N THR A 310 25.87 -9.25 -2.06
CA THR A 310 24.96 -8.12 -2.23
C THR A 310 24.31 -7.84 -0.89
N LEU A 311 24.51 -6.64 -0.36
CA LEU A 311 23.95 -6.20 0.92
C LEU A 311 22.94 -5.09 0.67
N ARG A 312 21.75 -5.21 1.25
CA ARG A 312 20.71 -4.16 1.27
C ARG A 312 20.32 -3.90 2.70
N THR A 313 20.34 -2.65 3.08
CA THR A 313 19.95 -2.23 4.44
C THR A 313 18.94 -1.12 4.35
N ALA A 314 17.88 -1.20 5.14
CA ALA A 314 16.90 -0.14 5.33
C ALA A 314 16.63 0.02 6.83
N VAL A 315 16.63 1.27 7.32
CA VAL A 315 16.34 1.60 8.72
C VAL A 315 15.42 2.81 8.76
N THR A 316 14.42 2.74 9.62
CA THR A 316 13.42 3.79 9.80
C THR A 316 13.29 4.13 11.28
N TRP A 317 13.33 5.43 11.60
CA TRP A 317 12.99 5.99 12.91
C TRP A 317 11.79 6.91 12.75
N LEU A 318 10.73 6.66 13.53
CA LEU A 318 9.48 7.41 13.50
C LEU A 318 9.16 8.03 14.86
N ALA A 319 8.53 9.19 14.82
CA ALA A 319 7.83 9.80 15.94
C ALA A 319 6.38 10.09 15.51
N PRO A 320 5.49 9.05 15.44
CA PRO A 320 4.12 9.15 15.02
C PRO A 320 3.24 9.47 16.24
N GLN A 321 2.88 10.74 16.42
CA GLN A 321 2.19 11.23 17.62
C GLN A 321 0.83 11.85 17.31
N ALA A 322 -0.13 11.66 18.20
CA ALA A 322 -1.32 12.49 18.29
C ALA A 322 -0.92 13.91 18.68
N ASP A 323 -1.42 14.92 17.94
CA ASP A 323 -1.06 16.34 18.11
C ASP A 323 -2.33 17.20 18.39
N GLY A 324 -3.48 16.54 18.67
CA GLY A 324 -4.75 17.14 19.09
C GLY A 324 -4.89 17.23 20.62
N ASP A 325 -6.00 17.78 21.09
CA ASP A 325 -6.25 17.99 22.51
C ASP A 325 -6.41 16.70 23.30
N VAL A 326 -7.07 15.70 22.69
CA VAL A 326 -7.24 14.37 23.25
C VAL A 326 -6.02 13.50 22.88
N ASN A 327 -5.46 12.78 23.84
CA ASN A 327 -4.29 11.92 23.64
C ASN A 327 -3.01 12.65 23.16
N TYR A 328 -2.89 13.96 23.43
CA TYR A 328 -1.71 14.74 23.03
C TYR A 328 -0.39 14.08 23.43
N GLY A 329 0.49 13.92 22.46
CA GLY A 329 1.82 13.31 22.64
C GLY A 329 1.83 11.79 22.66
N ASN A 330 0.67 11.11 22.71
CA ASN A 330 0.59 9.67 22.62
C ASN A 330 1.01 9.19 21.23
N TRP A 331 1.55 7.97 21.17
CA TRP A 331 1.93 7.32 19.91
C TRP A 331 0.71 6.84 19.15
N LEU A 332 0.69 7.08 17.85
CA LEU A 332 -0.36 6.52 17.00
C LEU A 332 -0.30 4.98 17.02
N PRO A 333 -1.46 4.30 17.04
CA PRO A 333 -1.54 2.85 17.17
C PRO A 333 -0.78 2.09 16.08
N ARG A 334 -0.25 0.92 16.44
CA ARG A 334 0.37 -0.08 15.56
C ARG A 334 1.54 0.42 14.72
N ARG A 335 2.17 1.54 15.13
CA ARG A 335 3.35 2.12 14.46
C ARG A 335 4.58 1.98 15.34
N ALA A 336 5.49 1.08 14.95
CA ALA A 336 6.78 0.95 15.62
C ALA A 336 7.62 2.21 15.37
N ARG A 337 8.32 2.67 16.41
CA ARG A 337 9.20 3.86 16.32
C ARG A 337 10.51 3.57 15.61
N GLN A 338 10.98 2.36 15.68
CA GLN A 338 12.20 1.91 14.99
C GLN A 338 11.87 0.61 14.24
N SER A 339 12.35 0.52 13.01
CA SER A 339 12.37 -0.73 12.27
C SER A 339 13.59 -0.76 11.36
N GLY A 340 14.04 -1.96 11.04
CA GLY A 340 15.15 -2.12 10.13
C GLY A 340 15.17 -3.51 9.50
N ARG A 341 15.77 -3.57 8.32
CA ARG A 341 15.97 -4.80 7.57
C ARG A 341 17.37 -4.81 6.99
N ILE A 342 18.00 -5.95 7.05
CA ILE A 342 19.28 -6.24 6.40
C ILE A 342 19.10 -7.52 5.58
N ASP A 343 19.33 -7.43 4.28
CA ASP A 343 19.41 -8.58 3.38
C ASP A 343 20.84 -8.76 2.92
N ALA A 344 21.34 -10.00 2.95
CA ALA A 344 22.65 -10.39 2.46
C ALA A 344 22.50 -11.61 1.54
N ASP A 345 22.90 -11.48 0.28
CA ASP A 345 22.81 -12.54 -0.71
C ASP A 345 24.16 -12.74 -1.41
N ARG A 346 24.52 -13.99 -1.68
CA ARG A 346 25.73 -14.34 -2.43
C ARG A 346 25.47 -15.52 -3.36
N SER A 347 26.01 -15.42 -4.58
CA SER A 347 26.05 -16.53 -5.53
C SER A 347 27.49 -17.11 -5.61
N ILE A 348 27.61 -18.42 -5.54
CA ILE A 348 28.87 -19.16 -5.60
C ILE A 348 28.71 -20.30 -6.63
N GLY A 349 29.08 -20.05 -7.88
CA GLY A 349 28.79 -20.96 -8.99
C GLY A 349 27.28 -21.14 -9.17
N ALA A 350 26.81 -22.38 -9.14
CA ALA A 350 25.39 -22.71 -9.24
C ALA A 350 24.61 -22.52 -7.92
N PHE A 351 25.29 -22.27 -6.81
CA PHE A 351 24.66 -22.11 -5.50
C PHE A 351 24.43 -20.65 -5.17
N GLY A 352 23.30 -20.37 -4.54
CA GLY A 352 23.00 -19.08 -3.91
C GLY A 352 22.68 -19.28 -2.44
N VAL A 353 23.18 -18.40 -1.60
CA VAL A 353 22.86 -18.34 -0.17
C VAL A 353 22.45 -16.93 0.21
N GLY A 354 21.52 -16.81 1.14
CA GLY A 354 21.06 -15.49 1.60
C GLY A 354 20.47 -15.55 2.99
N ALA A 355 20.46 -14.39 3.63
CA ALA A 355 19.83 -14.16 4.93
C ALA A 355 19.11 -12.81 4.91
N SER A 356 17.98 -12.74 5.62
CA SER A 356 17.27 -11.50 5.90
C SER A 356 17.06 -11.37 7.39
N LEU A 357 17.52 -10.29 7.99
CA LEU A 357 17.24 -9.94 9.37
C LEU A 357 16.28 -8.76 9.36
N PHE A 358 15.10 -8.94 9.95
CA PHE A 358 14.13 -7.88 10.19
C PHE A 358 14.00 -7.63 11.70
N GLY A 359 13.94 -6.36 12.10
CA GLY A 359 13.68 -5.97 13.47
C GLY A 359 12.73 -4.79 13.54
N SER A 360 11.85 -4.81 14.54
CA SER A 360 10.90 -3.74 14.78
C SER A 360 10.76 -3.50 16.29
N GLY A 361 10.73 -2.23 16.69
CA GLY A 361 10.58 -1.83 18.09
C GLY A 361 9.17 -2.03 18.62
N ALA A 362 9.02 -1.83 19.92
CA ALA A 362 7.71 -1.87 20.56
C ALA A 362 6.77 -0.78 19.99
N ARG A 363 5.46 -1.08 20.04
CA ARG A 363 4.36 -0.20 19.62
C ARG A 363 3.18 -0.30 20.59
N TYR A 364 2.22 0.58 20.46
CA TYR A 364 0.94 0.47 21.17
C TYR A 364 -0.15 0.04 20.20
N ASP A 365 -1.14 -0.69 20.68
CA ASP A 365 -2.29 -1.11 19.87
C ASP A 365 -3.41 -0.06 19.88
N ASP A 366 -3.48 0.76 20.93
CA ASP A 366 -4.50 1.76 21.21
C ASP A 366 -3.97 3.19 21.24
N LEU A 367 -4.85 4.19 21.00
CA LEU A 367 -4.52 5.61 21.08
C LEU A 367 -4.16 6.08 22.48
N ALA A 368 -4.74 5.47 23.52
CA ALA A 368 -4.45 5.81 24.91
C ALA A 368 -3.07 5.33 25.37
N ASN A 369 -2.37 4.52 24.57
CA ASN A 369 -1.09 3.90 24.84
C ASN A 369 -1.08 3.01 26.10
N THR A 370 -2.18 2.33 26.36
CA THR A 370 -2.32 1.38 27.47
C THR A 370 -1.95 -0.05 27.08
N GLN A 371 -2.09 -0.40 25.81
CA GLN A 371 -1.86 -1.74 25.25
C GLN A 371 -0.54 -1.79 24.49
N ARG A 372 0.55 -2.14 25.18
CA ARG A 372 1.88 -2.19 24.60
C ARG A 372 2.18 -3.55 24.01
N LEU A 373 2.56 -3.60 22.72
CA LEU A 373 3.11 -4.77 22.05
C LEU A 373 4.65 -4.73 22.09
N ALA A 374 5.25 -5.88 22.33
CA ALA A 374 6.71 -6.01 22.34
C ALA A 374 7.31 -5.83 20.94
N GLY A 375 8.56 -5.42 20.87
CA GLY A 375 9.32 -5.47 19.63
C GLY A 375 9.69 -6.91 19.23
N GLU A 376 9.96 -7.10 17.96
CA GLU A 376 10.36 -8.38 17.37
C GLU A 376 11.67 -8.28 16.59
N GLY A 377 12.34 -9.44 16.47
CA GLY A 377 13.44 -9.67 15.54
C GLY A 377 13.26 -11.03 14.89
N VAL A 378 13.31 -11.07 13.57
CA VAL A 378 13.06 -12.27 12.75
C VAL A 378 14.23 -12.46 11.78
N LEU A 379 14.75 -13.69 11.72
CA LEU A 379 15.80 -14.11 10.78
C LEU A 379 15.20 -15.12 9.79
N ASP A 380 15.38 -14.83 8.51
CA ASP A 380 15.08 -15.75 7.41
C ASP A 380 16.37 -16.16 6.70
N LEU A 381 16.47 -17.43 6.32
CA LEU A 381 17.61 -17.99 5.57
C LEU A 381 17.13 -18.53 4.23
N ARG A 382 17.95 -18.36 3.20
CA ARG A 382 17.69 -18.83 1.84
C ARG A 382 18.88 -19.62 1.32
N ALA A 383 18.60 -20.76 0.67
CA ALA A 383 19.57 -21.49 -0.12
C ALA A 383 18.97 -21.82 -1.49
N SER A 384 19.70 -21.65 -2.55
CA SER A 384 19.22 -21.95 -3.90
C SER A 384 20.28 -22.66 -4.73
N TYR A 385 19.82 -23.45 -5.71
CA TYR A 385 20.65 -24.17 -6.65
C TYR A 385 20.11 -24.02 -8.07
N ALA A 386 20.93 -23.51 -8.98
CA ALA A 386 20.64 -23.50 -10.41
C ALA A 386 20.97 -24.90 -10.97
N VAL A 387 19.91 -25.68 -11.22
CA VAL A 387 20.05 -27.06 -11.76
C VAL A 387 20.63 -27.01 -13.17
N ASN A 388 20.18 -26.05 -13.96
CA ASN A 388 20.69 -25.68 -15.28
C ASN A 388 20.30 -24.22 -15.61
N ALA A 389 20.40 -23.82 -16.88
CA ALA A 389 20.07 -22.45 -17.32
C ALA A 389 18.59 -22.08 -17.10
N ASP A 390 17.69 -23.06 -17.13
CA ASP A 390 16.23 -22.85 -17.12
C ASP A 390 15.61 -23.16 -15.75
N TRP A 391 16.23 -24.00 -14.93
CA TRP A 391 15.67 -24.51 -13.69
C TRP A 391 16.45 -24.06 -12.45
N LYS A 392 15.74 -23.53 -11.48
CA LYS A 392 16.28 -23.17 -10.17
C LYS A 392 15.39 -23.72 -9.05
N VAL A 393 16.03 -24.31 -8.04
CA VAL A 393 15.38 -24.72 -6.78
C VAL A 393 15.83 -23.78 -5.68
N GLN A 394 14.92 -23.36 -4.81
CA GLN A 394 15.23 -22.55 -3.63
C GLN A 394 14.48 -23.08 -2.41
N LEU A 395 15.20 -23.22 -1.31
CA LEU A 395 14.64 -23.46 0.02
C LEU A 395 14.76 -22.16 0.84
N THR A 396 13.65 -21.73 1.43
CA THR A 396 13.61 -20.63 2.38
C THR A 396 13.14 -21.14 3.72
N ALA A 397 13.87 -20.82 4.79
CA ALA A 397 13.45 -21.02 6.18
C ALA A 397 13.13 -19.66 6.75
N ASN A 398 11.84 -19.38 6.98
CA ASN A 398 11.37 -18.12 7.55
C ASN A 398 11.30 -18.25 9.07
N ASN A 399 11.56 -17.15 9.78
CA ASN A 399 11.50 -17.08 11.24
C ASN A 399 12.27 -18.22 11.90
N VAL A 400 13.54 -18.38 11.56
CA VAL A 400 14.39 -19.54 11.93
C VAL A 400 14.38 -19.80 13.43
N PHE A 401 14.28 -18.77 14.25
CA PHE A 401 14.28 -18.87 15.71
C PHE A 401 12.89 -19.11 16.32
N ASP A 402 11.87 -19.28 15.49
CA ASP A 402 10.48 -19.49 15.91
C ASP A 402 9.97 -18.41 16.86
N ARG A 403 10.31 -17.16 16.57
CA ARG A 403 9.88 -16.03 17.38
C ARG A 403 8.37 -15.88 17.31
N GLN A 404 7.69 -15.96 18.47
CA GLN A 404 6.28 -15.64 18.60
C GLN A 404 6.13 -14.13 18.82
N TYR A 405 5.31 -13.47 17.99
CA TYR A 405 5.11 -12.02 18.06
C TYR A 405 3.76 -11.61 17.45
N GLU A 406 3.34 -10.41 17.81
CA GLU A 406 2.11 -9.79 17.35
C GLU A 406 2.41 -8.41 16.76
N THR A 407 1.75 -8.04 15.66
CA THR A 407 1.79 -6.69 15.08
C THR A 407 0.53 -5.89 15.38
N ALA A 408 -0.54 -6.57 15.74
CA ALA A 408 -1.77 -6.07 16.35
C ALA A 408 -2.09 -6.99 17.54
N ARG A 409 -2.68 -6.43 18.58
CA ARG A 409 -2.99 -7.20 19.80
C ARG A 409 -3.90 -8.37 19.49
N TRP A 410 -3.54 -9.52 20.05
CA TRP A 410 -4.23 -10.81 19.87
C TRP A 410 -4.10 -11.44 18.47
N TYR A 411 -3.30 -10.88 17.56
CA TYR A 411 -3.07 -11.45 16.23
C TYR A 411 -1.64 -11.96 16.08
N ALA A 412 -1.51 -13.30 16.16
CA ALA A 412 -0.25 -14.00 15.99
C ALA A 412 0.30 -13.82 14.57
N GLN A 413 1.60 -13.79 14.47
CA GLN A 413 2.29 -13.90 13.19
C GLN A 413 2.83 -15.32 13.02
N PRO A 414 3.03 -15.79 11.75
CA PRO A 414 3.52 -17.13 11.50
C PRO A 414 4.84 -17.41 12.22
N GLY A 415 4.91 -18.53 12.93
CA GLY A 415 6.13 -19.09 13.48
C GLY A 415 7.09 -19.57 12.39
N ARG A 416 8.09 -20.38 12.77
CA ARG A 416 9.03 -20.95 11.82
C ARG A 416 8.33 -21.78 10.75
N ASN A 417 8.61 -21.48 9.49
CA ASN A 417 8.07 -22.21 8.35
C ASN A 417 9.12 -22.36 7.24
N TYR A 418 8.84 -23.27 6.33
CA TYR A 418 9.74 -23.61 5.23
C TYR A 418 9.00 -23.52 3.91
N LEU A 419 9.64 -22.91 2.92
CA LEU A 419 9.11 -22.79 1.55
C LEU A 419 10.11 -23.40 0.58
N LEU A 420 9.65 -24.39 -0.20
CA LEU A 420 10.39 -24.92 -1.34
C LEU A 420 9.83 -24.28 -2.62
N THR A 421 10.69 -23.62 -3.38
CA THR A 421 10.35 -23.00 -4.67
C THR A 421 11.06 -23.72 -5.79
N LEU A 422 10.32 -24.17 -6.78
CA LEU A 422 10.84 -24.63 -8.06
C LEU A 422 10.51 -23.56 -9.12
N ARG A 423 11.52 -23.05 -9.80
CA ARG A 423 11.39 -22.02 -10.82
C ARG A 423 11.85 -22.54 -12.17
N TYR A 424 11.01 -22.35 -13.18
CA TYR A 424 11.33 -22.64 -14.57
C TYR A 424 11.27 -21.34 -15.40
N GLU A 425 12.38 -20.98 -15.98
CA GLU A 425 12.53 -19.79 -16.85
C GLU A 425 13.32 -20.22 -18.10
N PRO A 426 12.63 -20.65 -19.18
CA PRO A 426 13.35 -21.04 -20.39
C PRO A 426 14.10 -19.85 -20.99
N ALA A 427 15.32 -20.08 -21.46
CA ALA A 427 16.08 -19.08 -22.20
C ALA A 427 15.27 -18.64 -23.44
N GLN A 428 15.09 -17.33 -23.60
CA GLN A 428 14.43 -16.73 -24.76
C GLN A 428 15.35 -16.71 -25.99
#